data_88b28da69727b4919be67b086eafd30b
#
_entry.id   88b28da69727b4919be67b086eafd30b
#
_cell.length_a   1.000
_cell.length_b   1.000
_cell.length_c   1.000
_cell.angle_alpha   90.00
_cell.angle_beta   90.00
_cell.angle_gamma   90.00
#
_symmetry.space_group_name_H-M   'P 1'
#
loop_
_entity.id
_entity.type
_entity.pdbx_description
1 polymer ?
#
loop_
_entity_poly.entity_id
_entity_poly.type
_entity_poly.pdbx_seq_one_letter_code
_entity_poly.pdbx_strand_id
1 'polypeptide(L)'
;IWEASKPICAALTEAGALFELKMFDHSYMHCWRHKTPIVYRATSQWFAGMDITPKDGGATLRQTALAGIEKTQFFPDWGQARLHGMIENRPDWTLSRQRQWGVPMAFFIHKETGELHPRTPELIEQVAQLIEREGIDAWHQLDPATLLGEDAAIYEKNKDTLDVWFDSGATHQTVLRGSHK
;
A
#
# COMPACT_ATOMS: atom_id res chain seq x y z
N ILE A 1 4.37 -3.10 26.19
CA ILE A 1 3.04 -2.59 25.79
C ILE A 1 1.97 -3.51 26.35
N TRP A 2 2.03 -4.82 26.14
CA TRP A 2 0.99 -5.79 26.55
C TRP A 2 0.74 -5.86 28.05
N GLU A 3 1.75 -5.59 28.85
CA GLU A 3 1.65 -5.57 30.31
C GLU A 3 1.27 -4.21 30.88
N ALA A 4 1.14 -3.19 30.04
CA ALA A 4 0.88 -1.81 30.47
C ALA A 4 -0.52 -1.62 31.06
N SER A 5 -1.50 -2.43 30.69
CA SER A 5 -2.89 -2.29 31.16
C SER A 5 -3.02 -2.40 32.68
N LYS A 6 -2.31 -3.33 33.31
CA LYS A 6 -2.37 -3.52 34.77
C LYS A 6 -1.85 -2.31 35.56
N PRO A 7 -0.61 -1.81 35.31
CA PRO A 7 -0.12 -0.62 36.00
C PRO A 7 -0.92 0.65 35.65
N ILE A 8 -1.46 0.78 34.43
CA ILE A 8 -2.33 1.91 34.08
C ILE A 8 -3.63 1.87 34.91
N CYS A 9 -4.29 0.73 34.97
CA CYS A 9 -5.50 0.60 35.80
C CYS A 9 -5.22 0.86 37.28
N ALA A 10 -4.09 0.39 37.81
CA ALA A 10 -3.68 0.66 39.18
C ALA A 10 -3.50 2.17 39.44
N ALA A 11 -2.77 2.85 38.55
CA ALA A 11 -2.54 4.30 38.65
C ALA A 11 -3.85 5.10 38.54
N LEU A 12 -4.77 4.69 37.67
CA LEU A 12 -6.10 5.32 37.56
C LEU A 12 -6.95 5.08 38.80
N THR A 13 -6.84 3.92 39.43
CA THR A 13 -7.52 3.63 40.68
C THR A 13 -6.99 4.51 41.82
N GLU A 14 -5.69 4.62 41.94
CA GLU A 14 -5.02 5.47 42.94
C GLU A 14 -5.37 6.95 42.78
N ALA A 15 -5.45 7.41 41.52
CA ALA A 15 -5.85 8.80 41.21
C ALA A 15 -7.36 9.05 41.34
N GLY A 16 -8.19 8.04 41.66
CA GLY A 16 -9.65 8.14 41.70
C GLY A 16 -10.30 8.41 40.35
N ALA A 17 -9.59 8.12 39.25
CA ALA A 17 -10.00 8.39 37.89
C ALA A 17 -10.51 7.11 37.13
N LEU A 18 -10.42 5.94 37.76
CA LEU A 18 -10.94 4.71 37.15
C LEU A 18 -12.45 4.65 37.33
N PHE A 19 -13.19 4.71 36.22
CA PHE A 19 -14.64 4.62 36.24
C PHE A 19 -15.13 3.18 36.46
N GLU A 20 -14.63 2.24 35.66
CA GLU A 20 -14.97 0.82 35.74
C GLU A 20 -13.82 -0.03 35.17
N LEU A 21 -13.60 -1.20 35.75
CA LEU A 21 -12.72 -2.23 35.20
C LEU A 21 -13.50 -3.54 35.08
N LYS A 22 -13.70 -3.99 33.87
CA LYS A 22 -14.38 -5.26 33.59
C LYS A 22 -13.49 -6.17 32.73
N MET A 23 -13.33 -7.39 33.17
CA MET A 23 -12.64 -8.42 32.40
C MET A 23 -13.63 -9.13 31.49
N PHE A 24 -13.28 -9.31 30.23
CA PHE A 24 -14.06 -10.11 29.28
C PHE A 24 -13.13 -10.74 28.24
N ASP A 25 -13.54 -11.91 27.78
CA ASP A 25 -12.82 -12.62 26.72
C ASP A 25 -13.27 -12.11 25.35
N HIS A 26 -12.30 -11.80 24.51
CA HIS A 26 -12.56 -11.38 23.13
C HIS A 26 -11.45 -11.85 22.19
N SER A 27 -11.78 -11.96 20.91
CA SER A 27 -10.79 -12.22 19.87
C SER A 27 -9.87 -11.02 19.69
N TYR A 28 -8.57 -11.27 19.60
CA TYR A 28 -7.58 -10.24 19.33
C TYR A 28 -6.69 -10.63 18.14
N MET A 29 -6.33 -9.64 17.31
CA MET A 29 -5.53 -9.88 16.12
C MET A 29 -4.10 -10.30 16.48
N HIS A 30 -3.66 -11.39 15.86
CA HIS A 30 -2.30 -11.91 15.98
C HIS A 30 -1.58 -11.90 14.64
N CYS A 31 -0.29 -11.74 14.68
CA CYS A 31 0.55 -11.91 13.50
C CYS A 31 0.41 -13.35 12.99
N TRP A 32 -0.04 -13.51 11.76
CA TRP A 32 -0.28 -14.85 11.18
C TRP A 32 1.00 -15.70 11.11
N ARG A 33 2.15 -15.06 11.03
CA ARG A 33 3.47 -15.71 10.95
C ARG A 33 4.03 -16.06 12.33
N HIS A 34 4.09 -15.08 13.23
CA HIS A 34 4.70 -15.24 14.57
C HIS A 34 3.72 -15.68 15.65
N LYS A 35 2.41 -15.65 15.36
CA LYS A 35 1.33 -16.01 16.30
C LYS A 35 1.31 -15.15 17.58
N THR A 36 1.94 -14.00 17.56
CA THR A 36 1.95 -13.04 18.68
C THR A 36 0.92 -11.94 18.44
N PRO A 37 0.36 -11.33 19.50
CA PRO A 37 -0.53 -10.20 19.37
C PRO A 37 0.14 -9.07 18.58
N ILE A 38 -0.64 -8.36 17.76
CA ILE A 38 -0.17 -7.20 17.01
C ILE A 38 -0.56 -5.90 17.70
N VAL A 39 0.14 -4.81 17.37
CA VAL A 39 -0.22 -3.46 17.78
C VAL A 39 -0.87 -2.74 16.61
N TYR A 40 -2.02 -2.13 16.85
CA TYR A 40 -2.63 -1.22 15.88
C TYR A 40 -1.87 0.09 15.89
N ARG A 41 -1.48 0.53 14.71
CA ARG A 41 -0.69 1.74 14.54
C ARG A 41 -1.14 2.48 13.28
N ALA A 42 -1.40 3.76 13.40
CA ALA A 42 -1.57 4.63 12.24
C ALA A 42 -0.20 4.89 11.61
N THR A 43 -0.12 4.69 10.31
CA THR A 43 1.08 4.94 9.49
C THR A 43 0.66 5.59 8.18
N SER A 44 1.55 6.40 7.60
CA SER A 44 1.34 6.90 6.25
C SER A 44 1.34 5.73 5.27
N GLN A 45 0.37 5.72 4.37
CA GLN A 45 0.19 4.65 3.38
C GLN A 45 -0.17 5.26 2.02
N TRP A 46 0.13 4.51 0.96
CA TRP A 46 -0.25 4.85 -0.40
C TRP A 46 -1.43 3.99 -0.84
N PHE A 47 -2.43 4.62 -1.44
CA PHE A 47 -3.67 3.97 -1.83
C PHE A 47 -3.96 4.13 -3.31
N ALA A 48 -4.50 3.10 -3.95
CA ALA A 48 -5.25 3.26 -5.18
C ALA A 48 -6.71 3.54 -4.83
N GLY A 49 -7.18 4.75 -5.11
CA GLY A 49 -8.55 5.17 -4.82
C GLY A 49 -9.53 4.48 -5.76
N MET A 50 -10.49 3.77 -5.20
CA MET A 50 -11.50 3.03 -5.99
C MET A 50 -12.50 3.97 -6.67
N ASP A 51 -12.82 5.10 -6.03
CA ASP A 51 -13.88 6.01 -6.45
C ASP A 51 -13.37 7.40 -6.86
N ILE A 52 -12.06 7.56 -7.00
CA ILE A 52 -11.46 8.80 -7.48
C ILE A 52 -11.69 8.93 -8.98
N THR A 53 -12.33 10.01 -9.39
CA THR A 53 -12.48 10.34 -10.80
C THR A 53 -11.13 10.75 -11.39
N PRO A 54 -10.69 10.12 -12.50
CA PRO A 54 -9.46 10.52 -13.17
C PRO A 54 -9.50 11.97 -13.65
N LYS A 55 -8.32 12.59 -13.81
CA LYS A 55 -8.21 14.01 -14.23
C LYS A 55 -8.81 14.28 -15.62
N ASP A 56 -8.88 13.27 -16.48
CA ASP A 56 -9.49 13.32 -17.81
C ASP A 56 -11.01 13.15 -17.79
N GLY A 57 -11.63 13.00 -16.61
CA GLY A 57 -13.08 12.82 -16.43
C GLY A 57 -13.58 11.43 -16.76
N GLY A 58 -12.70 10.43 -16.86
CA GLY A 58 -13.05 9.04 -17.13
C GLY A 58 -13.77 8.34 -15.99
N ALA A 59 -14.13 7.06 -16.22
CA ALA A 59 -14.72 6.21 -15.19
C ALA A 59 -13.75 5.93 -14.06
N THR A 60 -14.26 5.82 -12.84
CA THR A 60 -13.47 5.43 -11.67
C THR A 60 -12.94 3.99 -11.80
N LEU A 61 -11.95 3.63 -11.01
CA LEU A 61 -11.40 2.27 -11.00
C LEU A 61 -12.48 1.23 -10.71
N ARG A 62 -13.38 1.51 -9.74
CA ARG A 62 -14.52 0.65 -9.42
C ARG A 62 -15.47 0.49 -10.61
N GLN A 63 -15.87 1.57 -11.24
CA GLN A 63 -16.76 1.54 -12.39
C GLN A 63 -16.14 0.75 -13.55
N THR A 64 -14.87 0.97 -13.83
CA THR A 64 -14.14 0.25 -14.89
C THR A 64 -14.07 -1.24 -14.59
N ALA A 65 -13.77 -1.62 -13.35
CA ALA A 65 -13.68 -3.01 -12.93
C ALA A 65 -15.04 -3.72 -12.99
N LEU A 66 -16.12 -3.10 -12.50
CA LEU A 66 -17.46 -3.66 -12.56
C LEU A 66 -17.93 -3.84 -14.00
N ALA A 67 -17.72 -2.85 -14.87
CA ALA A 67 -18.04 -2.96 -16.30
C ALA A 67 -17.22 -4.06 -17.00
N GLY A 68 -15.98 -4.29 -16.58
CA GLY A 68 -15.16 -5.41 -17.06
C GLY A 68 -15.72 -6.77 -16.64
N ILE A 69 -16.17 -6.89 -15.38
CA ILE A 69 -16.80 -8.11 -14.86
C ILE A 69 -18.08 -8.46 -15.63
N GLU A 70 -18.92 -7.48 -15.93
CA GLU A 70 -20.16 -7.69 -16.70
C GLU A 70 -19.89 -8.21 -18.11
N LYS A 71 -18.79 -7.81 -18.73
CA LYS A 71 -18.38 -8.22 -20.08
C LYS A 71 -17.63 -9.54 -20.14
N THR A 72 -17.25 -10.10 -18.97
CA THR A 72 -16.45 -11.32 -18.87
C THR A 72 -17.35 -12.53 -18.71
N GLN A 73 -17.11 -13.58 -19.49
CA GLN A 73 -17.77 -14.87 -19.29
C GLN A 73 -17.05 -15.67 -18.20
N PHE A 74 -17.81 -16.17 -17.24
CA PHE A 74 -17.28 -16.92 -16.09
C PHE A 74 -17.62 -18.41 -16.21
N PHE A 75 -16.67 -19.24 -15.81
CA PHE A 75 -16.82 -20.69 -15.68
C PHE A 75 -16.25 -21.13 -14.32
N PRO A 76 -17.09 -21.52 -13.35
CA PRO A 76 -18.56 -21.56 -13.36
C PRO A 76 -19.19 -20.15 -13.25
N ASP A 77 -20.46 -20.02 -13.65
CA ASP A 77 -21.19 -18.74 -13.73
C ASP A 77 -21.26 -17.98 -12.40
N TRP A 78 -21.32 -18.67 -11.27
CA TRP A 78 -21.37 -18.05 -9.94
C TRP A 78 -20.13 -17.19 -9.63
N GLY A 79 -19.02 -17.41 -10.33
CA GLY A 79 -17.80 -16.62 -10.20
C GLY A 79 -18.03 -15.13 -10.46
N GLN A 80 -18.93 -14.79 -11.38
CA GLN A 80 -19.28 -13.40 -11.71
C GLN A 80 -19.89 -12.68 -10.50
N ALA A 81 -20.93 -13.25 -9.89
CA ALA A 81 -21.61 -12.65 -8.73
C ALA A 81 -20.63 -12.47 -7.54
N ARG A 82 -19.74 -13.46 -7.33
CA ARG A 82 -18.74 -13.40 -6.28
C ARG A 82 -17.74 -12.25 -6.52
N LEU A 83 -17.17 -12.15 -7.72
CA LEU A 83 -16.19 -11.11 -8.03
C LEU A 83 -16.84 -9.72 -8.02
N HIS A 84 -18.07 -9.59 -8.55
CA HIS A 84 -18.84 -8.36 -8.50
C HIS A 84 -19.00 -7.87 -7.05
N GLY A 85 -19.52 -8.73 -6.15
CA GLY A 85 -19.70 -8.36 -4.74
C GLY A 85 -18.40 -8.02 -4.00
N MET A 86 -17.27 -8.61 -4.39
CA MET A 86 -15.96 -8.27 -3.83
C MET A 86 -15.48 -6.88 -4.27
N ILE A 87 -15.84 -6.43 -5.47
CA ILE A 87 -15.42 -5.12 -6.01
C ILE A 87 -16.40 -4.02 -5.62
N GLU A 88 -17.70 -4.30 -5.59
CA GLU A 88 -18.78 -3.32 -5.34
C GLU A 88 -18.56 -2.54 -4.03
N ASN A 89 -18.16 -3.25 -2.97
CA ASN A 89 -17.99 -2.66 -1.63
C ASN A 89 -16.51 -2.62 -1.17
N ARG A 90 -15.57 -2.80 -2.11
CA ARG A 90 -14.15 -2.81 -1.76
C ARG A 90 -13.69 -1.41 -1.34
N PRO A 91 -13.03 -1.26 -0.17
CA PRO A 91 -12.37 0.00 0.19
C PRO A 91 -11.18 0.27 -0.75
N ASP A 92 -10.64 1.48 -0.69
CA ASP A 92 -9.40 1.84 -1.38
C ASP A 92 -8.29 0.81 -1.13
N TRP A 93 -7.54 0.51 -2.17
CA TRP A 93 -6.51 -0.51 -2.08
C TRP A 93 -5.21 0.07 -1.52
N THR A 94 -4.82 -0.34 -0.32
CA THR A 94 -3.52 0.02 0.24
C THR A 94 -2.42 -0.67 -0.57
N LEU A 95 -1.65 0.10 -1.32
CA LEU A 95 -0.58 -0.41 -2.19
C LEU A 95 0.75 -0.56 -1.46
N SER A 96 1.05 0.29 -0.50
CA SER A 96 2.33 0.31 0.18
C SER A 96 2.48 -0.82 1.21
N ARG A 97 3.67 -1.41 1.25
CA ARG A 97 4.09 -2.42 2.23
C ARG A 97 5.44 -2.04 2.81
N GLN A 98 5.56 -2.13 4.12
CA GLN A 98 6.80 -1.92 4.85
C GLN A 98 7.60 -3.23 4.84
N ARG A 99 8.21 -3.55 3.70
CA ARG A 99 9.00 -4.76 3.47
C ARG A 99 10.34 -4.39 2.81
N GLN A 100 11.35 -5.21 3.04
CA GLN A 100 12.65 -5.05 2.39
C GLN A 100 12.72 -5.74 1.01
N TRP A 101 11.89 -6.75 0.80
CA TRP A 101 11.78 -7.46 -0.45
C TRP A 101 10.45 -7.14 -1.15
N GLY A 102 10.52 -6.83 -2.42
CA GLY A 102 9.40 -6.50 -3.28
C GLY A 102 9.75 -5.42 -4.30
N VAL A 103 8.84 -5.14 -5.22
CA VAL A 103 8.99 -4.02 -6.16
C VAL A 103 8.91 -2.71 -5.40
N PRO A 104 9.93 -1.85 -5.46
CA PRO A 104 9.92 -0.59 -4.71
C PRO A 104 8.89 0.39 -5.29
N MET A 105 8.30 1.16 -4.40
CA MET A 105 7.55 2.35 -4.78
C MET A 105 8.54 3.49 -5.01
N ALA A 106 8.97 3.66 -6.27
CA ALA A 106 10.04 4.57 -6.66
C ALA A 106 9.62 6.05 -6.59
N PHE A 107 9.17 6.49 -5.41
CA PHE A 107 8.74 7.85 -5.14
C PHE A 107 9.80 8.63 -4.37
N PHE A 108 9.83 9.92 -4.62
CA PHE A 108 10.54 10.90 -3.77
C PHE A 108 9.49 11.74 -3.06
N ILE A 109 9.56 11.76 -1.73
CA ILE A 109 8.58 12.40 -0.86
C ILE A 109 9.22 13.56 -0.09
N HIS A 110 8.49 14.62 0.07
CA HIS A 110 8.95 15.78 0.83
C HIS A 110 9.05 15.42 2.32
N LYS A 111 10.19 15.69 2.94
CA LYS A 111 10.54 15.26 4.31
C LYS A 111 9.58 15.78 5.38
N GLU A 112 9.01 16.96 5.19
CA GLU A 112 8.12 17.59 6.16
C GLU A 112 6.64 17.36 5.85
N THR A 113 6.23 17.49 4.57
CA THR A 113 4.81 17.42 4.18
C THR A 113 4.37 16.02 3.79
N GLY A 114 5.29 15.13 3.42
CA GLY A 114 4.98 13.80 2.89
C GLY A 114 4.41 13.80 1.46
N GLU A 115 4.40 14.95 0.80
CA GLU A 115 3.89 15.09 -0.57
C GLU A 115 4.88 14.54 -1.59
N LEU A 116 4.34 14.07 -2.72
CA LEU A 116 5.15 13.61 -3.85
C LEU A 116 5.91 14.77 -4.50
N HIS A 117 7.09 14.46 -5.00
CA HIS A 117 7.85 15.40 -5.83
C HIS A 117 7.04 15.81 -7.08
N PRO A 118 7.00 17.10 -7.49
CA PRO A 118 6.22 17.55 -8.65
C PRO A 118 6.53 16.82 -9.95
N ARG A 119 7.79 16.38 -10.14
CA ARG A 119 8.25 15.62 -11.31
C ARG A 119 8.11 14.10 -11.12
N THR A 120 7.24 13.62 -10.22
CA THR A 120 7.10 12.18 -9.92
C THR A 120 6.94 11.30 -11.16
N PRO A 121 6.09 11.62 -12.17
CA PRO A 121 5.97 10.77 -13.37
C PRO A 121 7.29 10.62 -14.14
N GLU A 122 8.04 11.72 -14.30
CA GLU A 122 9.35 11.72 -14.96
C GLU A 122 10.38 10.92 -14.15
N LEU A 123 10.41 11.12 -12.84
CA LEU A 123 11.35 10.44 -11.94
C LEU A 123 11.11 8.93 -11.88
N ILE A 124 9.85 8.48 -11.90
CA ILE A 124 9.51 7.05 -12.00
C ILE A 124 10.07 6.46 -13.28
N GLU A 125 9.91 7.14 -14.42
CA GLU A 125 10.45 6.67 -15.69
C GLU A 125 11.97 6.58 -15.69
N GLN A 126 12.66 7.59 -15.15
CA GLN A 126 14.12 7.55 -15.01
C GLN A 126 14.60 6.39 -14.13
N VAL A 127 13.91 6.14 -13.02
CA VAL A 127 14.20 5.00 -12.14
C VAL A 127 13.91 3.67 -12.83
N ALA A 128 12.80 3.57 -13.60
CA ALA A 128 12.47 2.37 -14.36
C ALA A 128 13.56 2.04 -15.37
N GLN A 129 14.05 3.02 -16.13
CA GLN A 129 15.16 2.86 -17.08
C GLN A 129 16.48 2.49 -16.39
N LEU A 130 16.72 3.04 -15.19
CA LEU A 130 17.88 2.66 -14.40
C LEU A 130 17.80 1.18 -13.97
N ILE A 131 16.66 0.75 -13.46
CA ILE A 131 16.42 -0.64 -13.05
C ILE A 131 16.50 -1.61 -14.25
N GLU A 132 16.01 -1.21 -15.42
CA GLU A 132 16.09 -2.01 -16.64
C GLU A 132 17.53 -2.30 -17.05
N ARG A 133 18.45 -1.34 -16.88
CA ARG A 133 19.87 -1.49 -17.23
C ARG A 133 20.67 -2.23 -16.17
N GLU A 134 20.42 -1.96 -14.89
CA GLU A 134 21.32 -2.31 -13.79
C GLU A 134 20.68 -3.24 -12.76
N GLY A 135 19.39 -3.55 -12.92
CA GLY A 135 18.63 -4.36 -11.97
C GLY A 135 18.09 -3.57 -10.78
N ILE A 136 17.34 -4.27 -9.92
CA ILE A 136 16.60 -3.65 -8.80
C ILE A 136 17.52 -3.01 -7.77
N ASP A 137 18.73 -3.49 -7.60
CA ASP A 137 19.70 -2.94 -6.64
C ASP A 137 20.08 -1.51 -6.97
N ALA A 138 19.98 -1.10 -8.22
CA ALA A 138 20.21 0.28 -8.64
C ALA A 138 19.31 1.28 -7.91
N TRP A 139 18.03 0.93 -7.65
CA TRP A 139 17.18 1.76 -6.83
C TRP A 139 17.66 1.86 -5.38
N HIS A 140 18.07 0.74 -4.80
CA HIS A 140 18.53 0.74 -3.41
C HIS A 140 19.80 1.57 -3.21
N GLN A 141 20.71 1.51 -4.17
CA GLN A 141 22.00 2.22 -4.15
C GLN A 141 21.92 3.66 -4.66
N LEU A 142 20.82 4.04 -5.32
CA LEU A 142 20.65 5.37 -5.91
C LEU A 142 20.75 6.47 -4.85
N ASP A 143 21.70 7.38 -5.05
CA ASP A 143 21.73 8.66 -4.33
C ASP A 143 20.64 9.60 -4.91
N PRO A 144 19.69 10.06 -4.09
CA PRO A 144 18.65 10.99 -4.54
C PRO A 144 19.19 12.22 -5.26
N ALA A 145 20.36 12.73 -4.88
CA ALA A 145 20.97 13.91 -5.51
C ALA A 145 21.25 13.73 -7.00
N THR A 146 21.46 12.47 -7.44
CA THR A 146 21.70 12.16 -8.86
C THR A 146 20.51 12.54 -9.76
N LEU A 147 19.27 12.37 -9.26
CA LEU A 147 18.05 12.66 -10.00
C LEU A 147 17.41 14.00 -9.60
N LEU A 148 17.54 14.37 -8.34
CA LEU A 148 16.87 15.54 -7.77
C LEU A 148 17.73 16.79 -7.75
N GLY A 149 19.06 16.66 -7.83
CA GLY A 149 19.96 17.79 -7.66
C GLY A 149 19.79 18.44 -6.27
N GLU A 150 19.55 19.74 -6.24
CA GLU A 150 19.37 20.51 -5.00
C GLU A 150 18.11 20.08 -4.21
N ASP A 151 17.08 19.58 -4.88
CA ASP A 151 15.84 19.13 -4.24
C ASP A 151 16.06 17.92 -3.30
N ALA A 152 17.18 17.20 -3.41
CA ALA A 152 17.55 16.13 -2.50
C ALA A 152 17.71 16.59 -1.04
N ALA A 153 17.90 17.89 -0.82
CA ALA A 153 17.94 18.46 0.53
C ALA A 153 16.60 18.33 1.27
N ILE A 154 15.49 18.46 0.55
CA ILE A 154 14.12 18.49 1.12
C ILE A 154 13.27 17.27 0.76
N TYR A 155 13.71 16.45 -0.21
CA TYR A 155 13.04 15.18 -0.57
C TYR A 155 13.87 13.98 -0.17
N GLU A 156 13.19 12.86 0.09
CA GLU A 156 13.81 11.57 0.39
C GLU A 156 13.16 10.44 -0.43
N LYS A 157 13.87 9.33 -0.58
CA LYS A 157 13.36 8.12 -1.23
C LYS A 157 12.29 7.48 -0.34
N ASN A 158 11.15 7.13 -0.93
CA ASN A 158 10.21 6.24 -0.29
C ASN A 158 10.85 4.83 -0.11
N LYS A 159 10.65 4.23 1.07
CA LYS A 159 11.21 2.92 1.43
C LYS A 159 10.21 1.78 1.29
N ASP A 160 8.96 2.09 0.96
CA ASP A 160 7.91 1.09 0.82
C ASP A 160 8.06 0.28 -0.46
N THR A 161 7.54 -0.94 -0.43
CA THR A 161 7.38 -1.81 -1.59
C THR A 161 5.90 -1.90 -1.98
N LEU A 162 5.64 -2.25 -3.23
CA LEU A 162 4.28 -2.51 -3.71
C LEU A 162 3.69 -3.78 -3.10
N ASP A 163 2.38 -3.81 -2.94
CA ASP A 163 1.64 -5.03 -2.68
C ASP A 163 1.89 -6.05 -3.78
N VAL A 164 2.24 -7.27 -3.43
CA VAL A 164 2.52 -8.37 -4.36
C VAL A 164 1.36 -8.66 -5.34
N TRP A 165 0.14 -8.33 -4.98
CA TRP A 165 -1.01 -8.46 -5.89
C TRP A 165 -0.96 -7.44 -7.04
N PHE A 166 -0.25 -6.34 -6.87
CA PHE A 166 0.03 -5.41 -7.97
C PHE A 166 0.95 -6.06 -9.00
N ASP A 167 1.99 -6.77 -8.57
CA ASP A 167 2.89 -7.51 -9.44
C ASP A 167 2.12 -8.58 -10.24
N SER A 168 1.28 -9.36 -9.55
CA SER A 168 0.40 -10.35 -10.20
C SER A 168 -0.56 -9.70 -11.20
N GLY A 169 -1.13 -8.56 -10.87
CA GLY A 169 -2.00 -7.79 -11.76
C GLY A 169 -1.29 -7.28 -13.03
N ALA A 170 0.02 -7.04 -12.96
CA ALA A 170 0.83 -6.58 -14.09
C ALA A 170 1.31 -7.73 -15.02
N THR A 171 1.05 -9.00 -14.68
CA THR A 171 1.56 -10.17 -15.43
C THR A 171 1.16 -10.14 -16.92
N HIS A 172 -0.06 -9.70 -17.24
CA HIS A 172 -0.51 -9.57 -18.63
C HIS A 172 0.35 -8.58 -19.44
N GLN A 173 0.88 -7.57 -18.79
CA GLN A 173 1.75 -6.58 -19.43
C GLN A 173 3.17 -7.11 -19.61
N THR A 174 3.71 -7.72 -18.56
CA THR A 174 5.10 -8.19 -18.55
C THR A 174 5.32 -9.47 -19.38
N VAL A 175 4.36 -10.40 -19.33
CA VAL A 175 4.45 -11.70 -20.01
C VAL A 175 3.81 -11.62 -21.41
N LEU A 176 2.50 -11.32 -21.48
CA LEU A 176 1.76 -11.44 -22.75
C LEU A 176 2.10 -10.33 -23.75
N ARG A 177 2.44 -9.14 -23.31
CA ARG A 177 2.84 -8.00 -24.17
C ARG A 177 4.35 -7.79 -24.22
N GLY A 178 5.09 -8.34 -23.26
CA GLY A 178 6.53 -8.26 -23.15
C GLY A 178 7.26 -9.45 -23.77
N SER A 179 7.62 -10.42 -22.95
CA SER A 179 8.52 -11.52 -23.32
C SER A 179 7.89 -12.61 -24.22
N HIS A 180 6.56 -12.69 -24.29
CA HIS A 180 5.83 -13.74 -25.02
C HIS A 180 4.86 -13.12 -26.06
N LYS A 181 5.42 -12.27 -26.93
CA LYS A 181 4.69 -11.70 -28.08
C LYS A 181 4.49 -12.75 -29.15
#